data_45f0ae412ef18fb24ca47d980c50acc2
#
_entry.id   45f0ae412ef18fb24ca47d980c50acc2
#
_cell.length_a   1.000
_cell.length_b   1.000
_cell.length_c   1.000
_cell.angle_alpha   90.00
_cell.angle_beta   90.00
_cell.angle_gamma   90.00
#
_symmetry.space_group_name_H-M   'P 1'
#
loop_
_entity.id
_entity.type
_entity.pdbx_description
1 polymer ?
#
loop_
_entity_poly.entity_id
_entity_poly.type
_entity_poly.pdbx_seq_one_letter_code
_entity_poly.pdbx_strand_id
1 'polypeptide(L)'
;MTRGVASKILVVDDASFMRNVLKDIIKSNGLASEIFEAADGIEGVKAFQKIKPDLVTMDVNMPRADGIQALRAILKIDPTAKVIMITSVEEKHIVQDAIKLGARDYVVKPFDRSNVPLVINKVIRQR
;
A
#
# COMPACT_ATOMS: atom_id res chain seq x y z
N MET A 1 9.66 -12.69 18.04
CA MET A 1 8.90 -13.59 17.20
C MET A 1 8.04 -12.81 16.21
N THR A 2 8.12 -13.14 14.96
CA THR A 2 7.34 -12.46 13.94
C THR A 2 6.08 -13.26 13.60
N ARG A 3 4.98 -12.57 13.39
CA ARG A 3 3.71 -13.18 13.03
C ARG A 3 3.04 -12.46 11.89
N GLY A 4 3.83 -11.80 11.04
CA GLY A 4 3.26 -11.05 9.94
C GLY A 4 2.50 -9.81 10.38
N VAL A 5 2.86 -9.24 11.52
CA VAL A 5 2.24 -8.02 12.03
C VAL A 5 3.20 -6.86 11.82
N ALA A 6 2.73 -5.81 11.21
CA ALA A 6 3.49 -4.59 11.04
C ALA A 6 3.25 -3.67 12.24
N SER A 7 4.24 -2.83 12.57
CA SER A 7 4.01 -1.77 13.55
C SER A 7 3.16 -0.66 12.94
N LYS A 8 3.49 -0.26 11.72
CA LYS A 8 2.84 0.87 11.06
C LYS A 8 2.52 0.51 9.60
N ILE A 9 1.28 0.76 9.20
CA ILE A 9 0.87 0.63 7.80
C ILE A 9 0.34 1.98 7.34
N LEU A 10 0.78 2.42 6.16
CA LEU A 10 0.31 3.64 5.52
C LEU A 10 -0.62 3.27 4.38
N VAL A 11 -1.84 3.82 4.39
CA VAL A 11 -2.84 3.61 3.34
C VAL A 11 -2.93 4.87 2.50
N VAL A 12 -2.60 4.77 1.21
CA VAL A 12 -2.63 5.91 0.28
C VAL A 12 -3.72 5.67 -0.77
N ASP A 13 -4.76 6.48 -0.74
CA ASP A 13 -5.90 6.39 -1.66
C ASP A 13 -6.66 7.71 -1.59
N ASP A 14 -7.10 8.24 -2.73
CA ASP A 14 -7.81 9.51 -2.75
C ASP A 14 -9.25 9.39 -2.25
N ALA A 15 -9.82 8.18 -2.22
CA ALA A 15 -11.18 7.94 -1.76
C ALA A 15 -11.19 7.62 -0.26
N SER A 16 -11.79 8.49 0.54
CA SER A 16 -11.89 8.26 1.97
C SER A 16 -12.65 6.98 2.29
N PHE A 17 -13.66 6.65 1.49
CA PHE A 17 -14.41 5.41 1.65
C PHE A 17 -13.46 4.20 1.56
N MET A 18 -12.59 4.18 0.57
CA MET A 18 -11.66 3.07 0.37
C MET A 18 -10.63 3.01 1.49
N ARG A 19 -10.13 4.16 1.94
CA ARG A 19 -9.20 4.18 3.08
C ARG A 19 -9.86 3.58 4.31
N ASN A 20 -11.13 3.90 4.55
CA ASN A 20 -11.87 3.34 5.69
C ASN A 20 -12.04 1.82 5.56
N VAL A 21 -12.33 1.33 4.36
CA VAL A 21 -12.46 -0.11 4.13
C VAL A 21 -11.14 -0.82 4.44
N LEU A 22 -10.04 -0.30 3.92
CA LEU A 22 -8.73 -0.90 4.14
C LEU A 22 -8.31 -0.84 5.61
N LYS A 23 -8.57 0.28 6.29
CA LYS A 23 -8.28 0.40 7.71
C LYS A 23 -9.07 -0.61 8.52
N ASP A 24 -10.34 -0.80 8.18
CA ASP A 24 -11.17 -1.79 8.87
C ASP A 24 -10.63 -3.20 8.69
N ILE A 25 -10.25 -3.55 7.47
CA ILE A 25 -9.66 -4.87 7.18
C ILE A 25 -8.37 -5.07 7.99
N ILE A 26 -7.51 -4.07 8.01
CA ILE A 26 -6.25 -4.14 8.72
C ILE A 26 -6.47 -4.31 10.22
N LYS A 27 -7.39 -3.52 10.79
CA LYS A 27 -7.71 -3.59 12.22
C LYS A 27 -8.37 -4.92 12.58
N SER A 28 -9.35 -5.34 11.81
CA SER A 28 -10.11 -6.57 12.09
C SER A 28 -9.22 -7.81 12.07
N ASN A 29 -8.14 -7.76 11.33
CA ASN A 29 -7.22 -8.89 11.18
C ASN A 29 -5.94 -8.72 12.01
N GLY A 30 -5.85 -7.66 12.81
CA GLY A 30 -4.70 -7.43 13.67
C GLY A 30 -3.38 -7.27 12.92
N LEU A 31 -3.39 -6.64 11.75
CA LEU A 31 -2.23 -6.60 10.87
C LEU A 31 -1.25 -5.48 11.20
N ALA A 32 -1.67 -4.47 11.96
CA ALA A 32 -0.80 -3.35 12.32
C ALA A 32 -1.20 -2.79 13.67
N SER A 33 -0.21 -2.23 14.37
CA SER A 33 -0.45 -1.51 15.62
C SER A 33 -0.98 -0.12 15.35
N GLU A 34 -0.48 0.53 14.30
CA GLU A 34 -0.90 1.88 13.92
C GLU A 34 -1.15 1.94 12.42
N ILE A 35 -2.18 2.69 12.04
CA ILE A 35 -2.55 2.87 10.63
C ILE A 35 -2.60 4.35 10.34
N PHE A 36 -1.94 4.74 9.26
CA PHE A 36 -1.87 6.13 8.81
C PHE A 36 -2.47 6.24 7.42
N GLU A 37 -2.91 7.43 7.05
CA GLU A 37 -3.59 7.68 5.77
C GLU A 37 -2.94 8.82 5.03
N ALA A 38 -3.02 8.76 3.70
CA ALA A 38 -2.69 9.86 2.83
C ALA A 38 -3.70 9.87 1.67
N ALA A 39 -4.07 11.04 1.21
CA ALA A 39 -5.15 11.20 0.23
C ALA A 39 -4.64 11.35 -1.21
N ASP A 40 -3.35 11.45 -1.42
CA ASP A 40 -2.76 11.51 -2.76
C ASP A 40 -1.29 11.09 -2.71
N GLY A 41 -0.68 11.01 -3.89
CA GLY A 41 0.69 10.53 -3.98
C GLY A 41 1.71 11.45 -3.31
N ILE A 42 1.50 12.75 -3.36
CA ILE A 42 2.42 13.70 -2.73
C ILE A 42 2.38 13.55 -1.22
N GLU A 43 1.16 13.51 -0.64
CA GLU A 43 0.99 13.24 0.79
C GLU A 43 1.56 11.90 1.17
N GLY A 44 1.37 10.89 0.31
CA GLY A 44 1.88 9.54 0.57
C GLY A 44 3.38 9.52 0.72
N VAL A 45 4.09 10.18 -0.18
CA VAL A 45 5.56 10.25 -0.10
C VAL A 45 6.01 10.99 1.15
N LYS A 46 5.38 12.12 1.46
CA LYS A 46 5.70 12.89 2.67
C LYS A 46 5.46 12.07 3.92
N ALA A 47 4.32 11.37 3.97
CA ALA A 47 3.99 10.51 5.10
C ALA A 47 4.99 9.38 5.24
N PHE A 48 5.40 8.78 4.13
CA PHE A 48 6.39 7.71 4.14
C PHE A 48 7.70 8.18 4.78
N GLN A 49 8.18 9.35 4.39
CA GLN A 49 9.41 9.90 4.95
C GLN A 49 9.31 10.16 6.46
N LYS A 50 8.16 10.68 6.89
CA LYS A 50 7.96 11.07 8.28
C LYS A 50 7.70 9.87 9.19
N ILE A 51 6.84 8.97 8.74
CA ILE A 51 6.33 7.86 9.55
C ILE A 51 7.23 6.63 9.47
N LYS A 52 7.85 6.40 8.31
CA LYS A 52 8.64 5.21 8.01
C LYS A 52 7.83 3.94 8.28
N PRO A 53 6.71 3.76 7.56
CA PRO A 53 5.85 2.60 7.80
C PRO A 53 6.52 1.31 7.36
N ASP A 54 6.08 0.20 7.92
CA ASP A 54 6.57 -1.12 7.54
C ASP A 54 5.97 -1.61 6.24
N LEU A 55 4.82 -1.06 5.85
CA LEU A 55 4.12 -1.43 4.64
C LEU A 55 3.25 -0.28 4.17
N VAL A 56 3.13 -0.14 2.85
CA VAL A 56 2.28 0.86 2.22
C VAL A 56 1.30 0.17 1.28
N THR A 57 0.02 0.54 1.34
CA THR A 57 -0.92 0.22 0.26
C THR A 57 -1.08 1.48 -0.58
N MET A 58 -0.89 1.36 -1.88
CA MET A 58 -0.84 2.50 -2.80
C MET A 58 -1.82 2.33 -3.94
N ASP A 59 -2.83 3.20 -3.98
CA ASP A 59 -3.77 3.23 -5.12
C ASP A 59 -3.02 3.70 -6.37
N VAL A 60 -3.31 3.08 -7.50
CA VAL A 60 -2.65 3.41 -8.77
C VAL A 60 -3.14 4.75 -9.31
N ASN A 61 -4.44 4.97 -9.29
CA ASN A 61 -5.05 6.13 -9.97
C ASN A 61 -5.48 7.20 -8.98
N MET A 62 -4.65 8.22 -8.82
CA MET A 62 -4.91 9.33 -7.90
C MET A 62 -4.57 10.65 -8.57
N PRO A 63 -5.24 11.76 -8.18
CA PRO A 63 -4.82 13.08 -8.62
C PRO A 63 -3.49 13.46 -7.95
N ARG A 64 -2.81 14.47 -8.47
CA ARG A 64 -1.58 15.02 -7.89
C ARG A 64 -0.54 13.93 -7.62
N ALA A 65 0.09 13.43 -8.59
CA ALA A 65 1.05 12.34 -8.52
C ALA A 65 0.34 10.99 -8.31
N ASP A 66 0.28 10.24 -9.39
CA ASP A 66 -0.34 8.92 -9.39
C ASP A 66 0.49 7.92 -8.56
N GLY A 67 -0.06 6.73 -8.38
CA GLY A 67 0.56 5.72 -7.55
C GLY A 67 1.92 5.25 -8.06
N ILE A 68 2.16 5.28 -9.36
CA ILE A 68 3.46 4.88 -9.92
C ILE A 68 4.52 5.93 -9.60
N GLN A 69 4.18 7.21 -9.74
CA GLN A 69 5.09 8.29 -9.38
C GLN A 69 5.44 8.23 -7.90
N ALA A 70 4.44 8.01 -7.06
CA ALA A 70 4.65 7.88 -5.62
C ALA A 70 5.52 6.66 -5.28
N LEU A 71 5.27 5.54 -5.94
CA LEU A 71 6.07 4.33 -5.76
C LEU A 71 7.54 4.60 -6.09
N ARG A 72 7.81 5.26 -7.22
CA ARG A 72 9.19 5.60 -7.61
C ARG A 72 9.87 6.44 -6.53
N ALA A 73 9.16 7.45 -6.03
CA ALA A 73 9.72 8.34 -5.01
C ALA A 73 10.00 7.59 -3.70
N ILE A 74 9.09 6.73 -3.28
CA ILE A 74 9.26 5.94 -2.08
C ILE A 74 10.46 5.01 -2.21
N LEU A 75 10.60 4.34 -3.35
CA LEU A 75 11.70 3.41 -3.56
C LEU A 75 13.05 4.12 -3.70
N LYS A 76 13.07 5.39 -4.09
CA LYS A 76 14.28 6.19 -4.04
C LYS A 76 14.70 6.49 -2.61
N ILE A 77 13.72 6.72 -1.75
CA ILE A 77 14.00 6.99 -0.32
C ILE A 77 14.46 5.71 0.37
N ASP A 78 13.79 4.61 0.08
CA ASP A 78 14.08 3.31 0.68
C ASP A 78 13.84 2.20 -0.34
N PRO A 79 14.90 1.68 -0.97
CA PRO A 79 14.75 0.61 -1.96
C PRO A 79 14.14 -0.67 -1.42
N THR A 80 14.11 -0.85 -0.10
CA THR A 80 13.54 -2.04 0.54
C THR A 80 12.10 -1.83 0.99
N ALA A 81 11.50 -0.69 0.69
CA ALA A 81 10.13 -0.38 1.08
C ALA A 81 9.16 -1.44 0.56
N LYS A 82 8.21 -1.81 1.39
CA LYS A 82 7.19 -2.81 1.04
C LYS A 82 5.93 -2.08 0.62
N VAL A 83 5.67 -2.07 -0.68
CA VAL A 83 4.52 -1.39 -1.25
C VAL A 83 3.65 -2.40 -1.99
N ILE A 84 2.36 -2.41 -1.65
CA ILE A 84 1.34 -3.21 -2.34
C ILE A 84 0.50 -2.22 -3.16
N MET A 85 0.40 -2.47 -4.47
CA MET A 85 -0.42 -1.62 -5.33
C MET A 85 -1.88 -2.04 -5.25
N ILE A 86 -2.79 -1.06 -5.23
CA ILE A 86 -4.23 -1.32 -5.31
C ILE A 86 -4.68 -0.79 -6.67
N THR A 87 -5.25 -1.64 -7.49
CA THR A 87 -5.53 -1.29 -8.89
C THR A 87 -6.93 -1.74 -9.32
N SER A 88 -7.42 -1.17 -10.41
CA SER A 88 -8.64 -1.67 -11.07
C SER A 88 -8.25 -2.65 -12.17
N VAL A 89 -9.24 -3.38 -12.69
CA VAL A 89 -9.02 -4.30 -13.80
C VAL A 89 -8.47 -3.56 -15.01
N GLU A 90 -8.98 -2.37 -15.29
CA GLU A 90 -8.57 -1.57 -16.45
C GLU A 90 -7.12 -1.12 -16.38
N GLU A 91 -6.57 -1.03 -15.17
CA GLU A 91 -5.21 -0.53 -14.95
C GLU A 91 -4.22 -1.65 -14.69
N LYS A 92 -4.62 -2.88 -14.89
CA LYS A 92 -3.79 -4.04 -14.56
C LYS A 92 -2.44 -4.03 -15.29
N HIS A 93 -2.40 -3.47 -16.51
CA HIS A 93 -1.15 -3.35 -17.25
C HIS A 93 -0.13 -2.45 -16.57
N ILE A 94 -0.59 -1.47 -15.79
CA ILE A 94 0.28 -0.55 -15.06
C ILE A 94 0.96 -1.29 -13.90
N VAL A 95 0.29 -2.27 -13.35
CA VAL A 95 0.83 -3.05 -12.23
C VAL A 95 2.09 -3.80 -12.61
N GLN A 96 2.18 -4.29 -13.84
CA GLN A 96 3.39 -4.98 -14.30
C GLN A 96 4.60 -4.05 -14.24
N ASP A 97 4.41 -2.79 -14.62
CA ASP A 97 5.46 -1.79 -14.52
C ASP A 97 5.82 -1.53 -13.05
N ALA A 98 4.82 -1.46 -12.18
CA ALA A 98 5.05 -1.26 -10.76
C ALA A 98 5.86 -2.39 -10.13
N ILE A 99 5.55 -3.63 -10.49
CA ILE A 99 6.30 -4.80 -10.01
C ILE A 99 7.76 -4.73 -10.46
N LYS A 100 7.98 -4.36 -11.73
CA LYS A 100 9.35 -4.20 -12.25
C LYS A 100 10.12 -3.12 -11.52
N LEU A 101 9.43 -2.08 -11.05
CA LEU A 101 10.05 -1.01 -10.27
C LEU A 101 10.38 -1.44 -8.85
N GLY A 102 9.70 -2.43 -8.32
CA GLY A 102 9.96 -2.92 -6.98
C GLY A 102 8.75 -3.03 -6.05
N ALA A 103 7.53 -2.81 -6.56
CA ALA A 103 6.33 -3.10 -5.77
C ALA A 103 6.32 -4.59 -5.44
N ARG A 104 5.87 -4.93 -4.25
CA ARG A 104 5.95 -6.31 -3.75
C ARG A 104 4.78 -7.18 -4.19
N ASP A 105 3.62 -6.59 -4.41
CA ASP A 105 2.43 -7.31 -4.83
C ASP A 105 1.35 -6.30 -5.23
N TYR A 106 0.18 -6.81 -5.56
CA TYR A 106 -0.97 -5.95 -5.91
C TYR A 106 -2.28 -6.63 -5.52
N VAL A 107 -3.33 -5.80 -5.41
CA VAL A 107 -4.71 -6.25 -5.18
C VAL A 107 -5.60 -5.52 -6.18
N VAL A 108 -6.51 -6.25 -6.83
CA VAL A 108 -7.41 -5.68 -7.86
C VAL A 108 -8.76 -5.32 -7.22
N LYS A 109 -9.25 -4.11 -7.50
CA LYS A 109 -10.58 -3.66 -7.07
C LYS A 109 -11.62 -4.04 -8.13
N PRO A 110 -12.83 -4.46 -7.73
CA PRO A 110 -13.23 -4.74 -6.35
C PRO A 110 -12.56 -6.00 -5.83
N PHE A 111 -12.15 -5.97 -4.57
CA PHE A 111 -11.45 -7.11 -3.99
C PHE A 111 -12.34 -7.84 -2.99
N ASP A 112 -12.01 -9.10 -2.76
CA ASP A 112 -12.57 -9.87 -1.67
C ASP A 112 -11.86 -9.44 -0.39
N ARG A 113 -12.62 -9.12 0.65
CA ARG A 113 -12.02 -8.66 1.91
C ARG A 113 -11.05 -9.68 2.48
N SER A 114 -11.27 -10.96 2.25
CA SER A 114 -10.39 -12.02 2.74
C SER A 114 -9.05 -12.08 1.99
N ASN A 115 -8.99 -11.56 0.79
CA ASN A 115 -7.77 -11.57 -0.01
C ASN A 115 -6.74 -10.55 0.49
N VAL A 116 -7.20 -9.41 0.98
CA VAL A 116 -6.30 -8.33 1.40
C VAL A 116 -5.39 -8.77 2.55
N PRO A 117 -5.90 -9.40 3.62
CA PRO A 117 -5.03 -9.89 4.69
C PRO A 117 -3.99 -10.90 4.21
N LEU A 118 -4.36 -11.76 3.27
CA LEU A 118 -3.43 -12.76 2.74
C LEU A 118 -2.25 -12.08 2.04
N VAL A 119 -2.52 -11.08 1.22
CA VAL A 119 -1.48 -10.35 0.50
C VAL A 119 -0.61 -9.56 1.48
N ILE A 120 -1.22 -8.86 2.43
CA ILE A 120 -0.47 -8.08 3.42
C ILE A 120 0.45 -8.99 4.24
N ASN A 121 -0.07 -10.11 4.74
CA ASN A 121 0.75 -11.05 5.52
C ASN A 121 1.92 -11.59 4.72
N LYS A 122 1.67 -11.93 3.46
CA LYS A 122 2.72 -12.44 2.58
C LYS A 122 3.84 -11.41 2.41
N VAL A 123 3.49 -10.16 2.17
CA VAL A 123 4.46 -9.10 1.93
C VAL A 123 5.22 -8.73 3.21
N ILE A 124 4.52 -8.65 4.34
CA ILE A 124 5.17 -8.34 5.62
C ILE A 124 6.27 -9.35 5.93
N ARG A 125 6.05 -10.62 5.59
CA ARG A 125 7.02 -11.69 5.87
C ARG A 125 8.19 -11.73 4.91
N GLN A 126 8.15 -10.98 3.82
CA GLN A 126 9.28 -10.89 2.88
C GLN A 126 10.43 -10.11 3.51
N ARG A 127 11.61 -10.38 3.01
CA ARG A 127 12.80 -9.64 3.42
C ARG A 127 13.11 -8.49 2.47
#